data_00bff279740ba5d6380b0709388b7487
#
_entry.id   00bff279740ba5d6380b0709388b7487
#
_cell.length_a   1.000
_cell.length_b   1.000
_cell.length_c   1.000
_cell.angle_alpha   90.00
_cell.angle_beta   90.00
_cell.angle_gamma   90.00
#
_symmetry.space_group_name_H-M   'P 1'
#
loop_
_entity.id
_entity.type
_entity.pdbx_description
1 polymer ?
#
loop_
_entity_poly.entity_id
_entity_poly.type
_entity_poly.pdbx_seq_one_letter_code
_entity_poly.pdbx_strand_id
1 'polypeptide(L)'
;MNRRSVFVILWKILFHQLPFILLLAIPAVAIWSWVSSLYIDESVRSLLNSDGIRWSVANIITNLNAVPFATACSLLICAGVLCESGLVSTIITLLVERNWHNGSVSLKQRRALTLVAFFVEFCAVCVVLQYIFRGSLLLSAFGTYHDSPLSRGWLGLLIVFLIIIGNVFGYASGRLVSVGDFINAHTFFLRKCAGYFIVAFVSAELIACIKYTGLLGDDAVTVLSYILFYFPLLSYLVQVPRS
;
A
#
# COMPACT_ATOMS: atom_id res chain seq x y z
N MET A 1 26.36 20.16 -15.19
CA MET A 1 25.55 19.04 -14.65
C MET A 1 24.46 19.66 -13.78
N ASN A 2 23.17 19.50 -14.12
CA ASN A 2 22.08 20.24 -13.49
C ASN A 2 21.85 19.67 -12.06
N ARG A 3 21.70 20.54 -11.04
CA ARG A 3 21.46 20.11 -9.64
C ARG A 3 20.32 19.11 -9.50
N ARG A 4 19.29 19.21 -10.33
CA ARG A 4 18.17 18.25 -10.38
C ARG A 4 18.59 16.85 -10.82
N SER A 5 19.51 16.73 -11.80
CA SER A 5 19.97 15.40 -12.27
C SER A 5 20.85 14.70 -11.24
N VAL A 6 21.67 15.44 -10.51
CA VAL A 6 22.51 14.89 -9.41
C VAL A 6 21.62 14.38 -8.27
N PHE A 7 20.61 15.16 -7.87
CA PHE A 7 19.68 14.76 -6.83
C PHE A 7 18.91 13.47 -7.19
N VAL A 8 18.43 13.36 -8.42
CA VAL A 8 17.73 12.16 -8.90
C VAL A 8 18.65 10.93 -8.92
N ILE A 9 19.91 11.11 -9.30
CA ILE A 9 20.90 10.02 -9.32
C ILE A 9 21.22 9.57 -7.88
N LEU A 10 21.51 10.50 -6.97
CA LEU A 10 21.77 10.20 -5.57
C LEU A 10 20.56 9.51 -4.91
N TRP A 11 19.36 9.97 -5.23
CA TRP A 11 18.11 9.38 -4.75
C TRP A 11 17.94 7.93 -5.21
N LYS A 12 18.20 7.64 -6.49
CA LYS A 12 18.16 6.28 -7.02
C LYS A 12 19.20 5.36 -6.36
N ILE A 13 20.41 5.85 -6.16
CA ILE A 13 21.48 5.10 -5.51
C ILE A 13 21.10 4.80 -4.04
N LEU A 14 20.61 5.79 -3.31
CA LEU A 14 20.19 5.63 -1.93
C LEU A 14 19.08 4.59 -1.79
N PHE A 15 18.05 4.66 -2.66
CA PHE A 15 16.95 3.69 -2.61
C PHE A 15 17.36 2.28 -3.05
N HIS A 16 18.33 2.16 -3.95
CA HIS A 16 18.86 0.85 -4.31
C HIS A 16 19.63 0.20 -3.16
N GLN A 17 20.27 1.01 -2.32
CA GLN A 17 21.02 0.53 -1.14
C GLN A 17 20.18 0.45 0.14
N LEU A 18 18.98 1.02 0.15
CA LEU A 18 18.11 1.10 1.33
C LEU A 18 17.88 -0.25 2.02
N PRO A 19 17.58 -1.38 1.32
CA PRO A 19 17.43 -2.69 1.98
C PRO A 19 18.68 -3.10 2.75
N PHE A 20 19.85 -2.84 2.19
CA PHE A 20 21.12 -3.18 2.83
C PHE A 20 21.41 -2.31 4.05
N ILE A 21 21.12 -1.01 3.96
CA ILE A 21 21.26 -0.08 5.09
C ILE A 21 20.33 -0.49 6.25
N LEU A 22 19.08 -0.83 5.95
CA LEU A 22 18.11 -1.30 6.95
C LEU A 22 18.53 -2.64 7.55
N LEU A 23 19.07 -3.54 6.74
CA LEU A 23 19.58 -4.82 7.22
C LEU A 23 20.75 -4.62 8.21
N LEU A 24 21.64 -3.66 7.97
CA LEU A 24 22.72 -3.30 8.89
C LEU A 24 22.21 -2.58 10.15
N ALA A 25 21.07 -1.91 10.07
CA ALA A 25 20.48 -1.25 11.23
C ALA A 25 19.99 -2.24 12.29
N ILE A 26 19.58 -3.46 11.91
CA ILE A 26 19.12 -4.50 12.86
C ILE A 26 20.25 -4.88 13.86
N PRO A 27 21.45 -5.31 13.43
CA PRO A 27 22.54 -5.59 14.37
C PRO A 27 23.00 -4.34 15.12
N ALA A 28 22.91 -3.15 14.52
CA ALA A 28 23.21 -1.91 15.24
C ALA A 28 22.25 -1.66 16.40
N VAL A 29 20.94 -1.87 16.20
CA VAL A 29 19.93 -1.84 17.27
C VAL A 29 20.20 -2.91 18.32
N ALA A 30 20.56 -4.12 17.92
CA ALA A 30 20.87 -5.21 18.85
C ALA A 30 22.06 -4.85 19.76
N ILE A 31 23.17 -4.32 19.19
CA ILE A 31 24.33 -3.87 19.95
C ILE A 31 23.95 -2.70 20.86
N TRP A 32 23.23 -1.70 20.34
CA TRP A 32 22.83 -0.53 21.11
C TRP A 32 21.92 -0.90 22.28
N SER A 33 20.93 -1.79 22.06
CA SER A 33 20.06 -2.27 23.14
C SER A 33 20.82 -3.01 24.24
N TRP A 34 21.85 -3.79 23.86
CA TRP A 34 22.71 -4.46 24.81
C TRP A 34 23.52 -3.46 25.66
N VAL A 35 24.17 -2.50 25.02
CA VAL A 35 24.91 -1.44 25.71
C VAL A 35 24.00 -0.64 26.63
N SER A 36 22.81 -0.23 26.12
CA SER A 36 21.84 0.54 26.90
C SER A 36 21.36 -0.21 28.12
N SER A 37 21.09 -1.51 28.02
CA SER A 37 20.64 -2.35 29.12
C SER A 37 21.70 -2.52 30.23
N LEU A 38 22.99 -2.34 29.89
CA LEU A 38 24.09 -2.48 30.86
C LEU A 38 24.44 -1.16 31.57
N TYR A 39 24.31 -0.01 30.88
CA TYR A 39 24.90 1.24 31.31
C TYR A 39 23.95 2.42 31.45
N ILE A 40 22.78 2.39 30.76
CA ILE A 40 21.97 3.59 30.62
C ILE A 40 20.59 3.42 31.29
N ASP A 41 19.88 2.35 31.00
CA ASP A 41 18.50 2.17 31.45
C ASP A 41 18.14 0.69 31.61
N GLU A 42 17.78 0.28 32.82
CA GLU A 42 17.33 -1.08 33.13
C GLU A 42 15.99 -1.45 32.46
N SER A 43 15.22 -0.47 31.99
CA SER A 43 13.96 -0.71 31.27
C SER A 43 14.17 -1.19 29.85
N VAL A 44 15.36 -0.97 29.25
CA VAL A 44 15.70 -1.38 27.89
C VAL A 44 15.98 -2.88 27.84
N ARG A 45 15.24 -3.60 27.00
CA ARG A 45 15.43 -5.04 26.78
C ARG A 45 16.54 -5.30 25.74
N SER A 46 17.53 -6.08 26.13
CA SER A 46 18.59 -6.46 25.21
C SER A 46 18.13 -7.54 24.21
N LEU A 47 18.40 -7.33 22.93
CA LEU A 47 18.19 -8.34 21.88
C LEU A 47 19.25 -9.45 21.89
N LEU A 48 20.42 -9.19 22.48
CA LEU A 48 21.54 -10.16 22.51
C LEU A 48 21.47 -11.11 23.69
N ASN A 49 20.53 -10.93 24.63
CA ASN A 49 20.28 -11.89 25.69
C ASN A 49 19.53 -13.12 25.17
N SER A 50 19.56 -14.22 25.93
CA SER A 50 18.88 -15.49 25.56
C SER A 50 17.41 -15.29 25.20
N ASP A 51 16.70 -14.42 25.93
CA ASP A 51 15.28 -14.12 25.70
C ASP A 51 15.07 -13.28 24.44
N GLY A 52 15.95 -12.33 24.17
CA GLY A 52 15.93 -11.51 22.96
C GLY A 52 16.20 -12.34 21.69
N ILE A 53 17.17 -13.26 21.76
CA ILE A 53 17.46 -14.17 20.64
C ILE A 53 16.26 -15.11 20.38
N ARG A 54 15.70 -15.73 21.44
CA ARG A 54 14.51 -16.58 21.31
C ARG A 54 13.32 -15.82 20.73
N TRP A 55 13.09 -14.59 21.20
CA TRP A 55 12.04 -13.74 20.68
C TRP A 55 12.23 -13.43 19.19
N SER A 56 13.44 -13.04 18.79
CA SER A 56 13.76 -12.72 17.40
C SER A 56 13.47 -13.91 16.47
N VAL A 57 13.94 -15.10 16.83
CA VAL A 57 13.72 -16.31 16.02
C VAL A 57 12.23 -16.69 15.95
N ALA A 58 11.52 -16.59 17.08
CA ALA A 58 10.10 -16.96 17.14
C ALA A 58 9.19 -16.03 16.35
N ASN A 59 9.58 -14.77 16.14
CA ASN A 59 8.69 -13.73 15.62
C ASN A 59 9.02 -13.22 14.21
N ILE A 60 10.03 -13.78 13.53
CA ILE A 60 10.44 -13.34 12.18
C ILE A 60 9.25 -13.19 11.20
N ILE A 61 8.31 -14.14 11.18
CA ILE A 61 7.16 -14.08 10.28
C ILE A 61 6.03 -13.22 10.86
N THR A 62 5.80 -13.32 12.19
CA THR A 62 4.72 -12.58 12.85
C THR A 62 4.97 -11.07 12.88
N ASN A 63 6.22 -10.64 12.91
CA ASN A 63 6.61 -9.23 12.83
C ASN A 63 6.12 -8.57 11.54
N LEU A 64 6.09 -9.31 10.43
CA LEU A 64 5.56 -8.81 9.16
C LEU A 64 4.05 -8.53 9.22
N ASN A 65 3.30 -9.26 10.05
CA ASN A 65 1.87 -9.06 10.22
C ASN A 65 1.55 -7.81 11.09
N ALA A 66 2.50 -7.33 11.88
CA ALA A 66 2.33 -6.13 12.72
C ALA A 66 2.38 -4.82 11.92
N VAL A 67 2.73 -4.87 10.65
CA VAL A 67 2.88 -3.71 9.76
C VAL A 67 1.82 -3.75 8.66
N PRO A 68 1.45 -2.61 8.05
CA PRO A 68 0.38 -2.53 7.04
C PRO A 68 0.80 -3.13 5.68
N PHE A 69 1.48 -4.28 5.69
CA PHE A 69 2.01 -4.93 4.50
C PHE A 69 0.89 -5.41 3.56
N ALA A 70 -0.15 -6.03 4.10
CA ALA A 70 -1.30 -6.48 3.33
C ALA A 70 -2.03 -5.31 2.65
N THR A 71 -2.15 -4.18 3.36
CA THR A 71 -2.73 -2.95 2.81
C THR A 71 -1.88 -2.40 1.68
N ALA A 72 -0.54 -2.37 1.84
CA ALA A 72 0.37 -1.92 0.79
C ALA A 72 0.27 -2.81 -0.47
N CYS A 73 0.24 -4.14 -0.31
CA CYS A 73 0.04 -5.08 -1.42
C CYS A 73 -1.29 -4.84 -2.14
N SER A 74 -2.37 -4.66 -1.39
CA SER A 74 -3.71 -4.41 -1.95
C SER A 74 -3.76 -3.09 -2.73
N LEU A 75 -3.09 -2.04 -2.23
CA LEU A 75 -2.96 -0.75 -2.94
C LEU A 75 -2.14 -0.89 -4.24
N LEU A 76 -1.07 -1.68 -4.24
CA LEU A 76 -0.28 -1.95 -5.46
C LEU A 76 -1.11 -2.70 -6.51
N ILE A 77 -1.90 -3.69 -6.11
CA ILE A 77 -2.82 -4.41 -7.00
C ILE A 77 -3.85 -3.43 -7.58
N CYS A 78 -4.49 -2.63 -6.73
CA CYS A 78 -5.47 -1.65 -7.14
C CYS A 78 -4.89 -0.64 -8.15
N ALA A 79 -3.74 -0.06 -7.85
CA ALA A 79 -3.05 0.88 -8.73
C ALA A 79 -2.69 0.21 -10.08
N GLY A 80 -2.23 -1.04 -10.07
CA GLY A 80 -1.92 -1.82 -11.27
C GLY A 80 -3.13 -1.97 -12.17
N VAL A 81 -4.25 -2.41 -11.62
CA VAL A 81 -5.50 -2.57 -12.37
C VAL A 81 -6.00 -1.25 -12.93
N LEU A 82 -6.00 -0.17 -12.14
CA LEU A 82 -6.46 1.14 -12.58
C LEU A 82 -5.60 1.74 -13.70
N CYS A 83 -4.28 1.51 -13.66
CA CYS A 83 -3.36 1.97 -14.70
C CYS A 83 -3.47 1.13 -15.99
N GLU A 84 -3.39 -0.20 -15.87
CA GLU A 84 -3.39 -1.11 -17.02
C GLU A 84 -4.74 -1.20 -17.72
N SER A 85 -5.86 -1.07 -16.98
CA SER A 85 -7.19 -0.95 -17.58
C SER A 85 -7.34 0.30 -18.47
N GLY A 86 -6.51 1.33 -18.23
CA GLY A 86 -6.58 2.61 -18.92
C GLY A 86 -7.66 3.56 -18.38
N LEU A 87 -8.30 3.22 -17.25
CA LEU A 87 -9.30 4.08 -16.62
C LEU A 87 -8.69 5.43 -16.24
N VAL A 88 -7.54 5.40 -15.54
CA VAL A 88 -6.84 6.60 -15.08
C VAL A 88 -6.46 7.50 -16.26
N SER A 89 -5.85 6.93 -17.31
CA SER A 89 -5.47 7.70 -18.51
C SER A 89 -6.69 8.33 -19.18
N THR A 90 -7.80 7.59 -19.29
CA THR A 90 -9.03 8.10 -19.91
C THR A 90 -9.64 9.24 -19.09
N ILE A 91 -9.68 9.12 -17.75
CA ILE A 91 -10.18 10.18 -16.87
C ILE A 91 -9.27 11.42 -16.95
N ILE A 92 -7.95 11.24 -16.93
CA ILE A 92 -7.01 12.37 -17.04
C ILE A 92 -7.20 13.08 -18.38
N THR A 93 -7.31 12.35 -19.50
CA THR A 93 -7.56 12.94 -20.83
C THR A 93 -8.84 13.75 -20.83
N LEU A 94 -9.93 13.25 -20.26
CA LEU A 94 -11.19 13.99 -20.18
C LEU A 94 -11.12 15.24 -19.31
N LEU A 95 -10.39 15.20 -18.20
CA LEU A 95 -10.22 16.35 -17.31
C LEU A 95 -9.33 17.43 -17.93
N VAL A 96 -8.25 17.03 -18.62
CA VAL A 96 -7.30 17.97 -19.22
C VAL A 96 -7.86 18.61 -20.48
N GLU A 97 -8.48 17.83 -21.35
CA GLU A 97 -8.98 18.32 -22.64
C GLU A 97 -10.35 19.02 -22.53
N ARG A 98 -11.05 18.89 -21.38
CA ARG A 98 -12.36 19.52 -21.07
C ARG A 98 -13.43 19.39 -22.16
N ASN A 99 -13.16 18.66 -23.23
CA ASN A 99 -14.02 18.48 -24.38
C ASN A 99 -14.38 17.01 -24.60
N TRP A 100 -15.55 16.63 -24.13
CA TRP A 100 -16.14 15.30 -24.35
C TRP A 100 -16.28 14.95 -25.85
N HIS A 101 -16.30 15.95 -26.75
CA HIS A 101 -16.61 15.77 -28.17
C HIS A 101 -15.39 15.70 -29.10
N ASN A 102 -14.20 16.08 -28.68
CA ASN A 102 -13.00 16.25 -29.54
C ASN A 102 -12.26 14.96 -29.95
N GLY A 103 -12.89 13.80 -29.89
CA GLY A 103 -12.32 12.59 -30.52
C GLY A 103 -11.12 11.92 -29.86
N SER A 104 -10.54 12.50 -28.82
CA SER A 104 -9.39 11.96 -28.09
C SER A 104 -9.71 10.66 -27.34
N VAL A 105 -10.98 10.48 -26.94
CA VAL A 105 -11.46 9.27 -26.27
C VAL A 105 -12.29 8.44 -27.25
N SER A 106 -11.93 7.20 -27.47
CA SER A 106 -12.62 6.29 -28.40
C SER A 106 -14.07 6.01 -27.95
N LEU A 107 -14.94 5.67 -28.92
CA LEU A 107 -16.32 5.29 -28.62
C LEU A 107 -16.44 4.12 -27.63
N LYS A 108 -15.49 3.16 -27.71
CA LYS A 108 -15.42 2.03 -26.76
C LYS A 108 -15.14 2.51 -25.33
N GLN A 109 -14.19 3.41 -25.17
CA GLN A 109 -13.85 3.98 -23.85
C GLN A 109 -15.00 4.81 -23.26
N ARG A 110 -15.72 5.56 -24.10
CA ARG A 110 -16.91 6.33 -23.64
C ARG A 110 -18.01 5.38 -23.15
N ARG A 111 -18.33 4.33 -23.91
CA ARG A 111 -19.29 3.31 -23.49
C ARG A 111 -18.85 2.61 -22.20
N ALA A 112 -17.57 2.28 -22.09
CA ALA A 112 -17.01 1.69 -20.87
C ALA A 112 -17.15 2.62 -19.67
N LEU A 113 -16.89 3.94 -19.82
CA LEU A 113 -17.10 4.93 -18.78
C LEU A 113 -18.57 5.05 -18.36
N THR A 114 -19.49 5.06 -19.32
CA THR A 114 -20.94 5.05 -19.02
C THR A 114 -21.34 3.83 -18.21
N LEU A 115 -20.83 2.65 -18.58
CA LEU A 115 -21.08 1.40 -17.85
C LEU A 115 -20.52 1.47 -16.41
N VAL A 116 -19.31 1.99 -16.24
CA VAL A 116 -18.72 2.21 -14.92
C VAL A 116 -19.54 3.19 -14.11
N ALA A 117 -20.03 4.30 -14.71
CA ALA A 117 -20.87 5.27 -14.01
C ALA A 117 -22.16 4.62 -13.50
N PHE A 118 -22.85 3.85 -14.30
CA PHE A 118 -24.03 3.08 -13.87
C PHE A 118 -23.71 2.10 -12.74
N PHE A 119 -22.56 1.42 -12.81
CA PHE A 119 -22.14 0.51 -11.75
C PHE A 119 -21.87 1.26 -10.42
N VAL A 120 -21.21 2.41 -10.49
CA VAL A 120 -20.96 3.27 -9.32
C VAL A 120 -22.29 3.76 -8.72
N GLU A 121 -23.21 4.23 -9.56
CA GLU A 121 -24.53 4.68 -9.13
C GLU A 121 -25.31 3.54 -8.47
N PHE A 122 -25.33 2.36 -9.09
CA PHE A 122 -25.95 1.18 -8.50
C PHE A 122 -25.39 0.84 -7.12
N CYS A 123 -24.08 0.82 -6.97
CA CYS A 123 -23.44 0.58 -5.68
C CYS A 123 -23.78 1.68 -4.65
N ALA A 124 -23.82 2.94 -5.07
CA ALA A 124 -24.24 4.04 -4.20
C ALA A 124 -25.68 3.86 -3.70
N VAL A 125 -26.59 3.48 -4.58
CA VAL A 125 -27.99 3.15 -4.21
C VAL A 125 -28.01 2.00 -3.22
N CYS A 126 -27.25 0.91 -3.44
CA CYS A 126 -27.16 -0.21 -2.52
C CYS A 126 -26.68 0.22 -1.13
N VAL A 127 -25.67 1.11 -1.05
CA VAL A 127 -25.17 1.65 0.22
C VAL A 127 -26.27 2.48 0.92
N VAL A 128 -26.97 3.34 0.21
CA VAL A 128 -28.07 4.14 0.76
C VAL A 128 -29.19 3.24 1.28
N LEU A 129 -29.57 2.19 0.53
CA LEU A 129 -30.59 1.25 0.97
C LEU A 129 -30.21 0.53 2.26
N GLN A 130 -28.91 0.24 2.48
CA GLN A 130 -28.41 -0.34 3.72
C GLN A 130 -28.65 0.57 4.95
N TYR A 131 -28.71 1.90 4.77
CA TYR A 131 -29.07 2.83 5.84
C TYR A 131 -30.57 2.90 6.11
N ILE A 132 -31.38 2.67 5.07
CA ILE A 132 -32.84 2.75 5.18
C ILE A 132 -33.40 1.48 5.86
N PHE A 133 -32.85 0.32 5.52
CA PHE A 133 -33.30 -0.94 6.10
C PHE A 133 -32.61 -1.24 7.42
N ARG A 134 -33.36 -1.19 8.53
CA ARG A 134 -32.87 -1.57 9.87
C ARG A 134 -32.51 -3.07 9.87
N GLY A 135 -31.28 -3.37 10.31
CA GLY A 135 -30.75 -4.76 10.32
C GLY A 135 -29.83 -5.08 9.13
N SER A 136 -29.27 -4.04 8.49
CA SER A 136 -28.30 -4.19 7.40
C SER A 136 -27.01 -4.89 7.87
N LEU A 137 -26.46 -5.73 7.00
CA LEU A 137 -25.22 -6.49 7.25
C LEU A 137 -23.98 -5.60 7.47
N LEU A 138 -24.02 -4.36 6.98
CA LEU A 138 -22.88 -3.44 6.99
C LEU A 138 -22.87 -2.50 8.21
N LEU A 139 -23.99 -2.35 8.90
CA LEU A 139 -24.10 -1.53 10.12
C LEU A 139 -23.93 -2.40 11.37
N SER A 140 -23.73 -1.74 12.53
CA SER A 140 -23.68 -2.43 13.81
C SER A 140 -25.05 -3.04 14.16
N ALA A 141 -25.10 -3.95 15.13
CA ALA A 141 -26.34 -4.52 15.64
C ALA A 141 -27.35 -3.47 16.13
N PHE A 142 -26.88 -2.27 16.48
CA PHE A 142 -27.71 -1.13 16.89
C PHE A 142 -28.08 -0.21 15.71
N GLY A 143 -27.73 -0.54 14.47
CA GLY A 143 -27.98 0.27 13.29
C GLY A 143 -27.11 1.54 13.18
N THR A 144 -26.01 1.62 13.95
CA THR A 144 -25.08 2.74 13.95
C THR A 144 -23.86 2.46 13.06
N TYR A 145 -23.25 3.52 12.54
CA TYR A 145 -22.00 3.42 11.78
C TYR A 145 -20.80 3.09 12.67
N HIS A 146 -20.82 3.60 13.90
CA HIS A 146 -19.73 3.40 14.87
C HIS A 146 -19.59 1.92 15.21
N ASP A 147 -18.35 1.40 15.19
CA ASP A 147 -18.03 -0.02 15.43
C ASP A 147 -18.70 -1.01 14.47
N SER A 148 -19.17 -0.54 13.32
CA SER A 148 -19.78 -1.39 12.29
C SER A 148 -18.71 -2.10 11.44
N PRO A 149 -19.06 -3.23 10.76
CA PRO A 149 -18.21 -3.84 9.75
C PRO A 149 -17.77 -2.85 8.67
N LEU A 150 -18.65 -1.91 8.30
CA LEU A 150 -18.35 -0.87 7.33
C LEU A 150 -17.29 0.11 7.84
N SER A 151 -17.37 0.56 9.10
CA SER A 151 -16.39 1.50 9.66
C SER A 151 -15.00 0.88 9.82
N ARG A 152 -14.93 -0.42 10.11
CA ARG A 152 -13.67 -1.16 10.27
C ARG A 152 -13.06 -1.57 8.93
N GLY A 153 -13.90 -1.91 7.95
CA GLY A 153 -13.49 -2.47 6.66
C GLY A 153 -13.53 -1.48 5.48
N TRP A 154 -13.84 -0.19 5.70
CA TRP A 154 -14.09 0.77 4.62
C TRP A 154 -12.94 0.87 3.59
N LEU A 155 -11.70 0.83 4.07
CA LEU A 155 -10.53 0.91 3.19
C LEU A 155 -10.41 -0.32 2.29
N GLY A 156 -10.63 -1.52 2.85
CA GLY A 156 -10.63 -2.76 2.08
C GLY A 156 -11.76 -2.79 1.05
N LEU A 157 -12.96 -2.37 1.45
CA LEU A 157 -14.11 -2.26 0.55
C LEU A 157 -13.84 -1.26 -0.59
N LEU A 158 -13.24 -0.11 -0.28
CA LEU A 158 -12.86 0.88 -1.29
C LEU A 158 -11.85 0.31 -2.29
N ILE A 159 -10.82 -0.38 -1.81
CA ILE A 159 -9.81 -1.01 -2.67
C ILE A 159 -10.45 -2.04 -3.59
N VAL A 160 -11.28 -2.95 -3.05
CA VAL A 160 -11.99 -3.97 -3.84
C VAL A 160 -12.92 -3.32 -4.86
N PHE A 161 -13.67 -2.29 -4.47
CA PHE A 161 -14.53 -1.54 -5.36
C PHE A 161 -13.78 -0.90 -6.53
N LEU A 162 -12.63 -0.27 -6.27
CA LEU A 162 -11.78 0.31 -7.31
C LEU A 162 -11.19 -0.76 -8.25
N ILE A 163 -10.82 -1.92 -7.72
CA ILE A 163 -10.36 -3.06 -8.54
C ILE A 163 -11.48 -3.53 -9.47
N ILE A 164 -12.72 -3.67 -8.96
CA ILE A 164 -13.87 -4.07 -9.78
C ILE A 164 -14.12 -3.04 -10.88
N ILE A 165 -14.16 -1.75 -10.54
CA ILE A 165 -14.32 -0.66 -11.52
C ILE A 165 -13.24 -0.71 -12.60
N GLY A 166 -11.98 -0.87 -12.23
CA GLY A 166 -10.87 -0.96 -13.16
C GLY A 166 -11.02 -2.16 -14.11
N ASN A 167 -11.39 -3.32 -13.60
CA ASN A 167 -11.65 -4.51 -14.41
C ASN A 167 -12.84 -4.33 -15.36
N VAL A 168 -13.97 -3.83 -14.85
CA VAL A 168 -15.16 -3.56 -15.68
C VAL A 168 -14.81 -2.62 -16.83
N PHE A 169 -14.11 -1.53 -16.54
CA PHE A 169 -13.64 -0.59 -17.56
C PHE A 169 -12.68 -1.26 -18.55
N GLY A 170 -11.70 -2.01 -18.07
CA GLY A 170 -10.69 -2.68 -18.88
C GLY A 170 -11.31 -3.65 -19.89
N TYR A 171 -12.26 -4.49 -19.45
CA TYR A 171 -12.98 -5.40 -20.32
C TYR A 171 -13.91 -4.66 -21.29
N ALA A 172 -14.68 -3.69 -20.81
CA ALA A 172 -15.62 -2.94 -21.66
C ALA A 172 -14.94 -2.06 -22.71
N SER A 173 -13.77 -1.52 -22.40
CA SER A 173 -12.96 -0.75 -23.35
C SER A 173 -12.18 -1.63 -24.34
N GLY A 174 -12.11 -2.95 -24.08
CA GLY A 174 -11.34 -3.91 -24.88
C GLY A 174 -9.83 -3.87 -24.62
N ARG A 175 -9.40 -3.31 -23.51
CA ARG A 175 -7.98 -3.29 -23.10
C ARG A 175 -7.56 -4.58 -22.40
N LEU A 176 -8.47 -5.14 -21.61
CA LEU A 176 -8.33 -6.46 -21.02
C LEU A 176 -9.17 -7.43 -21.84
N VAL A 177 -8.53 -8.32 -22.58
CA VAL A 177 -9.25 -9.28 -23.48
C VAL A 177 -9.08 -10.70 -22.98
N SER A 178 -7.94 -11.02 -22.40
CA SER A 178 -7.56 -12.36 -21.98
C SER A 178 -7.38 -12.46 -20.45
N VAL A 179 -7.39 -13.69 -19.96
CA VAL A 179 -7.02 -13.98 -18.55
C VAL A 179 -5.56 -13.56 -18.28
N GLY A 180 -4.69 -13.65 -19.29
CA GLY A 180 -3.32 -13.17 -19.19
C GLY A 180 -3.24 -11.67 -18.94
N ASP A 181 -4.06 -10.86 -19.63
CA ASP A 181 -4.14 -9.41 -19.42
C ASP A 181 -4.65 -9.08 -18.01
N PHE A 182 -5.65 -9.82 -17.53
CA PHE A 182 -6.16 -9.69 -16.18
C PHE A 182 -5.06 -9.94 -15.15
N ILE A 183 -4.33 -11.06 -15.24
CA ILE A 183 -3.22 -11.37 -14.33
C ILE A 183 -2.13 -10.31 -14.42
N ASN A 184 -1.78 -9.87 -15.64
CA ASN A 184 -0.77 -8.85 -15.86
C ASN A 184 -1.14 -7.51 -15.22
N ALA A 185 -2.39 -7.09 -15.33
CA ALA A 185 -2.88 -5.86 -14.71
C ALA A 185 -2.77 -5.92 -13.18
N HIS A 186 -3.18 -7.04 -12.55
CA HIS A 186 -3.12 -7.21 -11.09
C HIS A 186 -1.69 -7.31 -10.57
N THR A 187 -0.75 -7.87 -11.34
CA THR A 187 0.65 -8.05 -10.93
C THR A 187 1.58 -6.93 -11.40
N PHE A 188 1.09 -5.97 -12.16
CA PHE A 188 1.91 -4.93 -12.79
C PHE A 188 2.81 -4.18 -11.81
N PHE A 189 2.23 -3.53 -10.80
CA PHE A 189 3.02 -2.83 -9.81
C PHE A 189 3.72 -3.75 -8.82
N LEU A 190 3.18 -4.93 -8.52
CA LEU A 190 3.88 -5.91 -7.68
C LEU A 190 5.22 -6.31 -8.31
N ARG A 191 5.24 -6.56 -9.62
CA ARG A 191 6.49 -6.88 -10.35
C ARG A 191 7.46 -5.70 -10.42
N LYS A 192 6.95 -4.49 -10.68
CA LYS A 192 7.78 -3.27 -10.76
C LYS A 192 8.32 -2.85 -9.39
N CYS A 193 7.56 -3.08 -8.34
CA CYS A 193 7.94 -2.76 -6.97
C CYS A 193 8.53 -3.96 -6.22
N ALA A 194 9.05 -4.99 -6.90
CA ALA A 194 9.59 -6.18 -6.25
C ALA A 194 10.65 -5.86 -5.16
N GLY A 195 11.53 -4.90 -5.42
CA GLY A 195 12.50 -4.43 -4.43
C GLY A 195 11.89 -3.83 -3.17
N TYR A 196 10.67 -3.28 -3.25
CA TYR A 196 9.95 -2.77 -2.10
C TYR A 196 9.63 -3.87 -1.08
N PHE A 197 9.37 -5.11 -1.52
CA PHE A 197 9.06 -6.21 -0.59
C PHE A 197 10.24 -6.54 0.32
N ILE A 198 11.47 -6.43 -0.19
CA ILE A 198 12.68 -6.62 0.62
C ILE A 198 12.79 -5.49 1.65
N VAL A 199 12.59 -4.23 1.23
CA VAL A 199 12.59 -3.09 2.14
C VAL A 199 11.51 -3.23 3.21
N ALA A 200 10.30 -3.62 2.81
CA ALA A 200 9.18 -3.81 3.72
C ALA A 200 9.46 -4.90 4.78
N PHE A 201 10.01 -6.04 4.36
CA PHE A 201 10.39 -7.12 5.27
C PHE A 201 11.46 -6.67 6.28
N VAL A 202 12.55 -6.10 5.80
CA VAL A 202 13.64 -5.66 6.69
C VAL A 202 13.20 -4.50 7.59
N SER A 203 12.34 -3.60 7.10
CA SER A 203 11.75 -2.54 7.92
C SER A 203 10.85 -3.09 9.03
N ALA A 204 10.07 -4.13 8.75
CA ALA A 204 9.23 -4.78 9.74
C ALA A 204 10.06 -5.38 10.87
N GLU A 205 11.14 -6.09 10.54
CA GLU A 205 12.05 -6.66 11.53
C GLU A 205 12.74 -5.56 12.35
N LEU A 206 13.23 -4.50 11.71
CA LEU A 206 13.86 -3.38 12.40
C LEU A 206 12.89 -2.71 13.40
N ILE A 207 11.66 -2.42 12.96
CA ILE A 207 10.63 -1.81 13.82
C ILE A 207 10.30 -2.72 14.99
N ALA A 208 10.15 -4.03 14.74
CA ALA A 208 9.87 -5.01 15.77
C ALA A 208 11.02 -5.09 16.80
N CYS A 209 12.28 -5.06 16.35
CA CYS A 209 13.45 -5.02 17.22
C CYS A 209 13.47 -3.76 18.10
N ILE A 210 13.20 -2.58 17.52
CA ILE A 210 13.15 -1.30 18.25
C ILE A 210 12.02 -1.34 19.29
N LYS A 211 10.86 -1.86 18.92
CA LYS A 211 9.71 -2.00 19.83
C LYS A 211 10.00 -2.98 20.96
N TYR A 212 10.60 -4.12 20.67
CA TYR A 212 10.96 -5.11 21.68
C TYR A 212 11.95 -4.56 22.71
N THR A 213 12.95 -3.82 22.24
CA THR A 213 14.00 -3.25 23.09
C THR A 213 13.50 -2.11 23.98
N GLY A 214 12.40 -1.42 23.59
CA GLY A 214 11.91 -0.24 24.28
C GLY A 214 12.84 0.99 24.15
N LEU A 215 13.76 1.00 23.17
CA LEU A 215 14.69 2.11 22.92
C LEU A 215 13.97 3.40 22.51
N LEU A 216 12.79 3.29 21.92
CA LEU A 216 11.95 4.41 21.51
C LEU A 216 10.56 4.27 22.12
N GLY A 217 9.93 5.40 22.47
CA GLY A 217 8.54 5.42 22.90
C GLY A 217 7.57 4.98 21.78
N ASP A 218 6.41 4.49 22.15
CA ASP A 218 5.40 3.92 21.21
C ASP A 218 4.99 4.90 20.10
N ASP A 219 4.88 6.20 20.40
CA ASP A 219 4.56 7.24 19.42
C ASP A 219 5.66 7.37 18.36
N ALA A 220 6.93 7.37 18.79
CA ALA A 220 8.08 7.46 17.89
C ALA A 220 8.20 6.21 17.01
N VAL A 221 7.94 5.03 17.55
CA VAL A 221 7.91 3.76 16.80
C VAL A 221 6.81 3.80 15.76
N THR A 222 5.63 4.32 16.09
CA THR A 222 4.52 4.45 15.17
C THR A 222 4.86 5.36 13.99
N VAL A 223 5.40 6.56 14.26
CA VAL A 223 5.84 7.50 13.21
C VAL A 223 6.92 6.87 12.33
N LEU A 224 7.91 6.22 12.94
CA LEU A 224 8.98 5.53 12.22
C LEU A 224 8.44 4.43 11.31
N SER A 225 7.44 3.67 11.76
CA SER A 225 6.80 2.63 10.96
C SER A 225 6.14 3.20 9.71
N TYR A 226 5.40 4.29 9.82
CA TYR A 226 4.81 4.97 8.67
C TYR A 226 5.86 5.46 7.68
N ILE A 227 6.94 6.07 8.16
CA ILE A 227 8.03 6.57 7.31
C ILE A 227 8.70 5.41 6.57
N LEU A 228 9.10 4.35 7.26
CA LEU A 228 9.82 3.23 6.68
C LEU A 228 8.97 2.38 5.72
N PHE A 229 7.64 2.41 5.86
CA PHE A 229 6.73 1.67 4.98
C PHE A 229 6.28 2.49 3.78
N TYR A 230 5.71 3.68 4.01
CA TYR A 230 5.06 4.42 2.94
C TYR A 230 6.02 5.25 2.10
N PHE A 231 7.10 5.75 2.66
CA PHE A 231 8.05 6.55 1.92
C PHE A 231 8.80 5.74 0.84
N PRO A 232 9.36 4.54 1.12
CA PRO A 232 9.91 3.68 0.08
C PRO A 232 8.86 3.27 -0.95
N LEU A 233 7.63 2.92 -0.53
CA LEU A 233 6.55 2.55 -1.44
C LEU A 233 6.29 3.65 -2.48
N LEU A 234 6.12 4.90 -2.03
CA LEU A 234 5.93 6.06 -2.91
C LEU A 234 7.12 6.26 -3.84
N SER A 235 8.34 6.08 -3.34
CA SER A 235 9.56 6.23 -4.13
C SER A 235 9.66 5.18 -5.24
N TYR A 236 9.31 3.93 -4.97
CA TYR A 236 9.24 2.88 -6.00
C TYR A 236 8.16 3.17 -7.03
N LEU A 237 6.98 3.65 -6.62
CA LEU A 237 5.89 4.02 -7.52
C LEU A 237 6.26 5.18 -8.46
N VAL A 238 6.96 6.20 -7.95
CA VAL A 238 7.38 7.37 -8.75
C VAL A 238 8.49 7.02 -9.75
N GLN A 239 9.34 6.04 -9.43
CA GLN A 239 10.42 5.58 -10.33
C GLN A 239 9.94 4.68 -11.47
N VAL A 240 8.69 4.23 -11.45
CA VAL A 240 8.10 3.45 -12.53
C VAL A 240 8.01 4.34 -13.78
N PRO A 241 8.75 4.06 -14.89
CA PRO A 241 8.61 4.82 -16.11
C PRO A 241 7.15 4.70 -16.58
N ARG A 242 6.55 5.82 -16.89
CA ARG A 242 5.25 5.85 -17.60
C ARG A 242 5.54 5.32 -18.99
N SER A 243 5.18 4.07 -19.25
CA SER A 243 5.21 3.45 -20.58
C SER A 243 4.13 4.03 -21.47
#